data_27b2aa83709e032109e53aa4bf86e9e1
#
_entry.id   27b2aa83709e032109e53aa4bf86e9e1
#
_cell.length_a   1.000
_cell.length_b   1.000
_cell.length_c   1.000
_cell.angle_alpha   90.00
_cell.angle_beta   90.00
_cell.angle_gamma   90.00
#
_symmetry.space_group_name_H-M   'P 1'
#
loop_
_entity.id
_entity.type
_entity.pdbx_description
1 polymer ?
#
loop_
_entity_poly.entity_id
_entity_poly.type
_entity_poly.pdbx_seq_one_letter_code
_entity_poly.pdbx_strand_id
1 'polypeptide(L)'
;LRLAHIERLAGGLAGKRIVDVGCGGGILAEAMAAKGATVTGIDLAEKPLKVAMLHRMETGTDVDYRLVSAEDLAAEWPGAFDMVTCMEMLEHVPDPPAIVGACAKLVKPGGLVFFSTINRNAKSFAFAIVGAEYVLGLLPKGTHEYARFIRPSELSRACRDAGLAVFDLTGMTYNPFAKIYSLGRDVDVNYLLGARRG
;
A
#
# COMPACT_ATOMS: atom_id res chain seq x y z
N LEU A 1 -2.59 -4.49 -11.95
CA LEU A 1 -3.21 -3.18 -12.12
C LEU A 1 -2.48 -2.15 -11.27
N ARG A 2 -2.43 -2.31 -9.91
CA ARG A 2 -1.71 -1.40 -8.99
C ARG A 2 -0.24 -1.22 -9.38
N LEU A 3 0.49 -2.31 -9.58
CA LEU A 3 1.89 -2.29 -10.00
C LEU A 3 2.10 -1.49 -11.28
N ALA A 4 1.29 -1.72 -12.32
CA ALA A 4 1.40 -1.01 -13.59
C ALA A 4 1.14 0.50 -13.44
N HIS A 5 0.21 0.89 -12.55
CA HIS A 5 -0.05 2.29 -12.23
C HIS A 5 1.15 2.95 -11.52
N ILE A 6 1.68 2.28 -10.48
CA ILE A 6 2.87 2.73 -9.74
C ILE A 6 4.08 2.86 -10.68
N GLU A 7 4.35 1.82 -11.49
CA GLU A 7 5.46 1.79 -12.45
C GLU A 7 5.39 2.95 -13.44
N ARG A 8 4.20 3.22 -13.98
CA ARG A 8 3.96 4.35 -14.90
C ARG A 8 4.24 5.70 -14.24
N LEU A 9 3.74 5.92 -13.02
CA LEU A 9 3.92 7.18 -12.29
C LEU A 9 5.36 7.36 -11.79
N ALA A 10 6.04 6.27 -11.48
CA ALA A 10 7.44 6.27 -11.04
C ALA A 10 8.45 6.38 -12.21
N GLY A 11 7.99 6.31 -13.47
CA GLY A 11 8.88 6.31 -14.63
C GLY A 11 9.76 5.05 -14.72
N GLY A 12 9.20 3.89 -14.32
CA GLY A 12 9.91 2.61 -14.24
C GLY A 12 10.40 2.28 -12.83
N LEU A 13 10.70 1.00 -12.57
CA LEU A 13 11.12 0.49 -11.26
C LEU A 13 12.58 -0.01 -11.25
N ALA A 14 13.15 -0.32 -12.40
CA ALA A 14 14.50 -0.87 -12.52
C ALA A 14 15.55 0.03 -11.85
N GLY A 15 16.41 -0.57 -11.04
CA GLY A 15 17.49 0.10 -10.31
C GLY A 15 17.04 0.94 -9.11
N LYS A 16 15.73 1.03 -8.81
CA LYS A 16 15.24 1.75 -7.63
C LYS A 16 15.32 0.89 -6.38
N ARG A 17 15.68 1.51 -5.25
CA ARG A 17 15.54 0.92 -3.92
C ARG A 17 14.14 1.22 -3.41
N ILE A 18 13.36 0.19 -3.12
CA ILE A 18 11.95 0.28 -2.74
C ILE A 18 11.73 -0.43 -1.42
N VAL A 19 10.92 0.16 -0.53
CA VAL A 19 10.38 -0.55 0.62
C VAL A 19 8.87 -0.71 0.49
N ASP A 20 8.39 -1.93 0.72
CA ASP A 20 6.96 -2.28 0.78
C ASP A 20 6.56 -2.43 2.24
N VAL A 21 5.81 -1.46 2.76
CA VAL A 21 5.37 -1.36 4.15
C VAL A 21 4.04 -2.07 4.31
N GLY A 22 3.99 -3.06 5.20
CA GLY A 22 2.86 -3.97 5.32
C GLY A 22 2.80 -4.93 4.12
N CYS A 23 3.95 -5.54 3.76
CA CYS A 23 4.09 -6.34 2.55
C CYS A 23 3.29 -7.65 2.57
N GLY A 24 2.79 -8.08 3.74
CA GLY A 24 2.03 -9.31 3.90
C GLY A 24 2.75 -10.53 3.32
N GLY A 25 2.09 -11.23 2.39
CA GLY A 25 2.63 -12.40 1.68
C GLY A 25 3.57 -12.07 0.52
N GLY A 26 4.02 -10.81 0.35
CA GLY A 26 5.09 -10.43 -0.57
C GLY A 26 4.69 -10.24 -2.04
N ILE A 27 3.43 -10.35 -2.40
CA ILE A 27 2.96 -10.34 -3.80
C ILE A 27 3.42 -9.08 -4.56
N LEU A 28 3.28 -7.89 -3.94
CA LEU A 28 3.69 -6.63 -4.58
C LEU A 28 5.21 -6.50 -4.55
N ALA A 29 5.85 -6.82 -3.43
CA ALA A 29 7.29 -6.75 -3.26
C ALA A 29 8.03 -7.60 -4.32
N GLU A 30 7.64 -8.85 -4.51
CA GLU A 30 8.22 -9.73 -5.52
C GLU A 30 7.93 -9.25 -6.95
N ALA A 31 6.71 -8.74 -7.21
CA ALA A 31 6.37 -8.20 -8.50
C ALA A 31 7.18 -6.93 -8.85
N MET A 32 7.56 -6.11 -7.86
CA MET A 32 8.48 -4.98 -8.03
C MET A 32 9.93 -5.44 -8.25
N ALA A 33 10.38 -6.46 -7.51
CA ALA A 33 11.70 -7.06 -7.71
C ALA A 33 11.85 -7.68 -9.11
N ALA A 34 10.82 -8.36 -9.61
CA ALA A 34 10.79 -8.89 -10.98
C ALA A 34 10.88 -7.79 -12.07
N LYS A 35 10.58 -6.53 -11.72
CA LYS A 35 10.78 -5.35 -12.57
C LYS A 35 12.16 -4.70 -12.43
N GLY A 36 13.09 -5.36 -11.74
CA GLY A 36 14.48 -4.90 -11.57
C GLY A 36 14.69 -3.91 -10.43
N ALA A 37 13.74 -3.79 -9.50
CA ALA A 37 13.94 -3.03 -8.26
C ALA A 37 14.69 -3.85 -7.22
N THR A 38 15.44 -3.17 -6.34
CA THR A 38 15.95 -3.74 -5.09
C THR A 38 14.89 -3.50 -4.01
N VAL A 39 14.24 -4.56 -3.53
CA VAL A 39 13.06 -4.44 -2.67
C VAL A 39 13.32 -4.95 -1.27
N THR A 40 12.92 -4.17 -0.27
CA THR A 40 12.76 -4.60 1.12
C THR A 40 11.27 -4.67 1.43
N GLY A 41 10.78 -5.81 1.90
CA GLY A 41 9.41 -5.99 2.39
C GLY A 41 9.38 -6.03 3.91
N ILE A 42 8.54 -5.21 4.55
CA ILE A 42 8.40 -5.22 6.01
C ILE A 42 6.97 -5.47 6.44
N ASP A 43 6.81 -6.22 7.52
CA ASP A 43 5.52 -6.50 8.14
C ASP A 43 5.72 -6.81 9.63
N LEU A 44 4.68 -6.59 10.46
CA LEU A 44 4.62 -7.02 11.85
C LEU A 44 3.93 -8.37 12.03
N ALA A 45 3.26 -8.87 11.01
CA ALA A 45 2.59 -10.16 11.01
C ALA A 45 3.54 -11.28 10.56
N GLU A 46 4.04 -12.04 11.51
CA GLU A 46 5.03 -13.11 11.28
C GLU A 46 4.52 -14.18 10.29
N LYS A 47 3.22 -14.54 10.36
CA LYS A 47 2.67 -15.61 9.50
C LYS A 47 2.66 -15.25 8.02
N PRO A 48 2.12 -14.09 7.58
CA PRO A 48 2.23 -13.66 6.19
C PRO A 48 3.68 -13.52 5.74
N LEU A 49 4.55 -12.98 6.60
CA LEU A 49 5.97 -12.79 6.26
C LEU A 49 6.69 -14.13 6.02
N LYS A 50 6.37 -15.17 6.81
CA LYS A 50 6.88 -16.53 6.54
C LYS A 50 6.41 -17.07 5.18
N VAL A 51 5.16 -16.80 4.79
CA VAL A 51 4.66 -17.17 3.46
C VAL A 51 5.44 -16.45 2.37
N ALA A 52 5.69 -15.14 2.52
CA ALA A 52 6.52 -14.36 1.60
C ALA A 52 7.94 -14.94 1.45
N MET A 53 8.57 -15.30 2.57
CA MET A 53 9.91 -15.91 2.56
C MET A 53 9.94 -17.27 1.85
N LEU A 54 8.90 -18.10 2.02
CA LEU A 54 8.78 -19.38 1.32
C LEU A 54 8.57 -19.18 -0.18
N HIS A 55 7.65 -18.28 -0.56
CA HIS A 55 7.35 -17.99 -1.96
C HIS A 55 8.58 -17.43 -2.69
N ARG A 56 9.35 -16.54 -2.04
CA ARG A 56 10.63 -16.04 -2.55
C ARG A 56 11.60 -17.17 -2.90
N MET A 57 11.67 -18.21 -2.05
CA MET A 57 12.55 -19.37 -2.31
C MET A 57 12.08 -20.18 -3.53
N GLU A 58 10.76 -20.28 -3.76
CA GLU A 58 10.18 -20.98 -4.90
C GLU A 58 10.35 -20.21 -6.22
N THR A 59 10.16 -18.88 -6.16
CA THR A 59 10.24 -18.00 -7.35
C THR A 59 11.66 -17.56 -7.69
N GLY A 60 12.60 -17.66 -6.74
CA GLY A 60 13.96 -17.16 -6.90
C GLY A 60 14.05 -15.62 -6.95
N THR A 61 13.01 -14.91 -6.52
CA THR A 61 13.02 -13.45 -6.45
C THR A 61 13.91 -12.98 -5.30
N ASP A 62 14.64 -11.87 -5.51
CA ASP A 62 15.50 -11.28 -4.49
C ASP A 62 14.78 -10.14 -3.77
N VAL A 63 14.15 -10.46 -2.63
CA VAL A 63 13.48 -9.50 -1.74
C VAL A 63 14.00 -9.70 -0.31
N ASP A 64 14.43 -8.62 0.34
CA ASP A 64 14.81 -8.62 1.76
C ASP A 64 13.57 -8.47 2.64
N TYR A 65 13.09 -9.58 3.25
CA TYR A 65 11.94 -9.56 4.15
C TYR A 65 12.36 -9.40 5.60
N ARG A 66 11.78 -8.41 6.30
CA ARG A 66 12.10 -8.08 7.69
C ARG A 66 10.85 -7.98 8.56
N LEU A 67 10.90 -8.62 9.74
CA LEU A 67 9.88 -8.49 10.79
C LEU A 67 10.20 -7.23 11.61
N VAL A 68 9.73 -6.08 11.17
CA VAL A 68 10.05 -4.77 11.77
C VAL A 68 8.91 -3.78 11.49
N SER A 69 8.69 -2.82 12.40
CA SER A 69 7.73 -1.74 12.19
C SER A 69 8.27 -0.71 11.17
N ALA A 70 7.35 0.05 10.57
CA ALA A 70 7.73 1.15 9.68
C ALA A 70 8.51 2.24 10.43
N GLU A 71 8.11 2.50 11.67
CA GLU A 71 8.73 3.50 12.55
C GLU A 71 10.15 3.12 12.92
N ASP A 72 10.39 1.85 13.31
CA ASP A 72 11.73 1.35 13.66
C ASP A 72 12.64 1.35 12.43
N LEU A 73 12.14 0.88 11.28
CA LEU A 73 12.92 0.93 10.05
C LEU A 73 13.22 2.38 9.64
N ALA A 74 12.29 3.31 9.84
CA ALA A 74 12.51 4.73 9.54
C ALA A 74 13.55 5.39 10.47
N ALA A 75 13.72 4.87 11.69
CA ALA A 75 14.80 5.28 12.58
C ALA A 75 16.15 4.69 12.15
N GLU A 76 16.16 3.44 11.67
CA GLU A 76 17.37 2.73 11.22
C GLU A 76 17.87 3.24 9.84
N TRP A 77 16.95 3.44 8.88
CA TRP A 77 17.25 3.77 7.48
C TRP A 77 16.53 5.02 6.97
N PRO A 78 16.71 6.19 7.59
CA PRO A 78 16.07 7.41 7.14
C PRO A 78 16.58 7.83 5.75
N GLY A 79 15.65 8.15 4.84
CA GLY A 79 15.97 8.60 3.48
C GLY A 79 16.72 7.57 2.62
N ALA A 80 16.57 6.28 2.91
CA ALA A 80 17.32 5.23 2.22
C ALA A 80 16.67 4.77 0.90
N PHE A 81 15.39 5.05 0.68
CA PHE A 81 14.62 4.48 -0.41
C PHE A 81 14.24 5.53 -1.46
N ASP A 82 14.29 5.13 -2.74
CA ASP A 82 13.76 5.91 -3.87
C ASP A 82 12.25 5.98 -3.84
N MET A 83 11.62 4.91 -3.35
CA MET A 83 10.17 4.75 -3.32
C MET A 83 9.73 3.93 -2.11
N VAL A 84 8.54 4.28 -1.60
CA VAL A 84 7.82 3.53 -0.55
C VAL A 84 6.46 3.15 -1.09
N THR A 85 6.04 1.91 -0.88
CA THR A 85 4.66 1.45 -1.06
C THR A 85 4.06 1.05 0.28
N CYS A 86 2.78 1.37 0.49
CA CYS A 86 2.00 0.98 1.67
C CYS A 86 0.57 0.72 1.21
N MET A 87 0.26 -0.55 0.91
CA MET A 87 -0.97 -0.93 0.23
C MET A 87 -1.90 -1.70 1.16
N GLU A 88 -3.16 -1.24 1.29
CA GLU A 88 -4.22 -1.91 2.08
C GLU A 88 -3.77 -2.21 3.54
N MET A 89 -3.03 -1.32 4.15
CA MET A 89 -2.47 -1.50 5.49
C MET A 89 -2.97 -0.45 6.48
N LEU A 90 -3.19 0.77 6.00
CA LEU A 90 -3.51 1.92 6.87
C LEU A 90 -4.82 1.75 7.65
N GLU A 91 -5.80 1.04 7.12
CA GLU A 91 -7.06 0.71 7.77
C GLU A 91 -6.93 -0.33 8.89
N HIS A 92 -5.77 -0.97 9.00
CA HIS A 92 -5.51 -2.01 10.01
C HIS A 92 -4.66 -1.53 11.19
N VAL A 93 -4.12 -0.31 11.11
CA VAL A 93 -3.26 0.24 12.16
C VAL A 93 -4.01 1.19 13.09
N PRO A 94 -3.57 1.35 14.36
CA PRO A 94 -4.21 2.25 15.31
C PRO A 94 -3.96 3.73 14.99
N ASP A 95 -2.82 4.07 14.38
CA ASP A 95 -2.40 5.44 14.04
C ASP A 95 -1.89 5.55 12.59
N PRO A 96 -2.79 5.67 11.60
CA PRO A 96 -2.40 5.85 10.21
C PRO A 96 -1.48 7.06 9.94
N PRO A 97 -1.68 8.24 10.56
CA PRO A 97 -0.75 9.36 10.44
C PRO A 97 0.70 9.03 10.83
N ALA A 98 0.92 8.24 11.89
CA ALA A 98 2.27 7.82 12.29
C ALA A 98 2.94 6.98 11.19
N ILE A 99 2.21 6.06 10.57
CA ILE A 99 2.71 5.25 9.44
C ILE A 99 3.04 6.14 8.23
N VAL A 100 2.18 7.11 7.90
CA VAL A 100 2.45 8.07 6.82
C VAL A 100 3.73 8.86 7.12
N GLY A 101 3.93 9.28 8.37
CA GLY A 101 5.15 9.96 8.82
C GLY A 101 6.41 9.06 8.71
N ALA A 102 6.29 7.78 9.05
CA ALA A 102 7.37 6.80 8.89
C ALA A 102 7.72 6.60 7.40
N CYS A 103 6.72 6.43 6.52
CA CYS A 103 6.93 6.35 5.08
C CYS A 103 7.64 7.60 4.52
N ALA A 104 7.25 8.79 4.98
CA ALA A 104 7.90 10.04 4.61
C ALA A 104 9.37 10.12 5.06
N LYS A 105 9.70 9.55 6.23
CA LYS A 105 11.09 9.48 6.72
C LYS A 105 11.92 8.46 5.94
N LEU A 106 11.35 7.31 5.56
CA LEU A 106 12.02 6.25 4.81
C LEU A 106 12.41 6.69 3.40
N VAL A 107 11.54 7.44 2.73
CA VAL A 107 11.79 7.88 1.35
C VAL A 107 12.78 9.04 1.35
N LYS A 108 13.69 9.09 0.38
CA LYS A 108 14.65 10.20 0.18
C LYS A 108 13.95 11.48 -0.31
N PRO A 109 14.55 12.68 -0.14
CA PRO A 109 14.04 13.89 -0.78
C PRO A 109 13.86 13.70 -2.29
N GLY A 110 12.72 14.15 -2.83
CA GLY A 110 12.33 13.94 -4.23
C GLY A 110 11.78 12.55 -4.53
N GLY A 111 11.88 11.58 -3.62
CA GLY A 111 11.37 10.23 -3.79
C GLY A 111 9.84 10.13 -3.68
N LEU A 112 9.30 8.98 -4.04
CA LEU A 112 7.86 8.76 -4.20
C LEU A 112 7.30 7.85 -3.11
N VAL A 113 6.09 8.15 -2.66
CA VAL A 113 5.33 7.30 -1.75
C VAL A 113 3.97 7.00 -2.36
N PHE A 114 3.58 5.74 -2.35
CA PHE A 114 2.27 5.30 -2.82
C PHE A 114 1.51 4.61 -1.68
N PHE A 115 0.27 5.02 -1.51
CA PHE A 115 -0.67 4.43 -0.56
C PHE A 115 -1.87 3.87 -1.30
N SER A 116 -2.51 2.82 -0.74
CA SER A 116 -3.89 2.46 -1.09
C SER A 116 -4.66 2.08 0.16
N THR A 117 -5.95 2.39 0.18
CA THR A 117 -6.86 2.05 1.27
C THR A 117 -8.31 2.19 0.83
N ILE A 118 -9.23 1.85 1.73
CA ILE A 118 -10.67 1.92 1.51
C ILE A 118 -11.21 3.26 2.01
N ASN A 119 -12.02 3.93 1.17
CA ASN A 119 -12.64 5.20 1.50
C ASN A 119 -13.78 5.03 2.53
N ARG A 120 -13.91 5.94 3.48
CA ARG A 120 -14.98 5.95 4.49
C ARG A 120 -16.21 6.70 3.99
N ASN A 121 -17.13 5.97 3.33
CA ASN A 121 -18.43 6.49 2.93
C ASN A 121 -19.49 5.36 2.87
N ALA A 122 -20.77 5.73 2.62
CA ALA A 122 -21.87 4.76 2.58
C ALA A 122 -21.73 3.72 1.44
N LYS A 123 -21.13 4.09 0.31
CA LYS A 123 -20.92 3.20 -0.82
C LYS A 123 -19.88 2.14 -0.51
N SER A 124 -18.74 2.53 0.10
CA SER A 124 -17.70 1.59 0.53
C SER A 124 -18.21 0.66 1.62
N PHE A 125 -19.03 1.15 2.56
CA PHE A 125 -19.69 0.31 3.55
C PHE A 125 -20.56 -0.77 2.88
N ALA A 126 -21.40 -0.37 1.92
CA ALA A 126 -22.25 -1.32 1.22
C ALA A 126 -21.46 -2.35 0.40
N PHE A 127 -20.41 -1.94 -0.27
CA PHE A 127 -19.63 -2.86 -1.13
C PHE A 127 -18.60 -3.69 -0.36
N ALA A 128 -17.81 -3.08 0.53
CA ALA A 128 -16.73 -3.78 1.22
C ALA A 128 -17.24 -4.65 2.38
N ILE A 129 -18.22 -4.16 3.16
CA ILE A 129 -18.74 -4.89 4.33
C ILE A 129 -19.94 -5.72 3.92
N VAL A 130 -21.04 -5.10 3.46
CA VAL A 130 -22.27 -5.82 3.16
C VAL A 130 -22.08 -6.74 1.95
N GLY A 131 -21.51 -6.24 0.86
CA GLY A 131 -21.32 -7.01 -0.36
C GLY A 131 -20.30 -8.13 -0.22
N ALA A 132 -19.07 -7.82 0.17
CA ALA A 132 -17.99 -8.79 0.20
C ALA A 132 -18.06 -9.77 1.38
N GLU A 133 -18.43 -9.29 2.58
CA GLU A 133 -18.43 -10.12 3.78
C GLU A 133 -19.76 -10.88 3.99
N TYR A 134 -20.91 -10.23 3.76
CA TYR A 134 -22.21 -10.79 4.11
C TYR A 134 -22.98 -11.40 2.92
N VAL A 135 -22.89 -10.81 1.73
CA VAL A 135 -23.66 -11.29 0.55
C VAL A 135 -22.85 -12.27 -0.28
N LEU A 136 -21.61 -11.94 -0.63
CA LEU A 136 -20.80 -12.76 -1.51
C LEU A 136 -19.89 -13.75 -0.77
N GLY A 137 -19.67 -13.56 0.55
CA GLY A 137 -18.82 -14.44 1.35
C GLY A 137 -17.36 -14.52 0.87
N LEU A 138 -16.89 -13.50 0.15
CA LEU A 138 -15.53 -13.44 -0.38
C LEU A 138 -14.48 -13.23 0.69
N LEU A 139 -14.88 -12.66 1.84
CA LEU A 139 -14.02 -12.37 2.99
C LEU A 139 -14.69 -12.83 4.27
N PRO A 140 -13.92 -13.19 5.31
CA PRO A 140 -14.47 -13.49 6.64
C PRO A 140 -15.24 -12.30 7.21
N LYS A 141 -16.31 -12.56 7.95
CA LYS A 141 -17.08 -11.51 8.62
C LYS A 141 -16.20 -10.78 9.64
N GLY A 142 -16.29 -9.45 9.67
CA GLY A 142 -15.50 -8.60 10.55
C GLY A 142 -14.08 -8.32 10.07
N THR A 143 -13.77 -8.60 8.80
CA THR A 143 -12.47 -8.25 8.21
C THR A 143 -12.28 -6.73 8.13
N HIS A 144 -13.38 -5.96 7.96
CA HIS A 144 -13.33 -4.52 7.85
C HIS A 144 -14.17 -3.83 8.92
N GLU A 145 -13.55 -2.90 9.64
CA GLU A 145 -14.24 -1.98 10.53
C GLU A 145 -14.42 -0.64 9.82
N TYR A 146 -15.66 -0.25 9.53
CA TYR A 146 -15.98 1.00 8.82
C TYR A 146 -15.34 2.26 9.44
N ALA A 147 -15.24 2.29 10.78
CA ALA A 147 -14.62 3.41 11.48
C ALA A 147 -13.13 3.61 11.15
N ARG A 148 -12.46 2.57 10.68
CA ARG A 148 -11.04 2.58 10.30
C ARG A 148 -10.79 2.94 8.85
N PHE A 149 -11.83 3.01 8.02
CA PHE A 149 -11.70 3.46 6.64
C PHE A 149 -11.27 4.93 6.59
N ILE A 150 -10.45 5.30 5.60
CA ILE A 150 -9.77 6.59 5.56
C ILE A 150 -10.26 7.38 4.35
N ARG A 151 -10.77 8.59 4.57
CA ARG A 151 -11.17 9.46 3.46
C ARG A 151 -9.95 9.97 2.71
N PRO A 152 -10.04 10.16 1.37
CA PRO A 152 -8.95 10.75 0.58
C PRO A 152 -8.44 12.09 1.15
N SER A 153 -9.34 12.92 1.70
CA SER A 153 -8.97 14.19 2.33
C SER A 153 -8.18 14.03 3.63
N GLU A 154 -8.46 12.99 4.41
CA GLU A 154 -7.74 12.67 5.66
C GLU A 154 -6.33 12.17 5.34
N LEU A 155 -6.20 11.23 4.40
CA LEU A 155 -4.89 10.74 3.95
C LEU A 155 -4.06 11.85 3.29
N SER A 156 -4.68 12.68 2.45
CA SER A 156 -3.99 13.82 1.84
C SER A 156 -3.52 14.85 2.88
N ARG A 157 -4.25 15.03 3.98
CA ARG A 157 -3.82 15.88 5.10
C ARG A 157 -2.61 15.26 5.80
N ALA A 158 -2.68 13.97 6.18
CA ALA A 158 -1.57 13.27 6.80
C ALA A 158 -0.29 13.32 5.95
N CYS A 159 -0.42 13.17 4.62
CA CYS A 159 0.69 13.34 3.70
C CYS A 159 1.31 14.75 3.79
N ARG A 160 0.48 15.81 3.72
CA ARG A 160 0.99 17.20 3.81
C ARG A 160 1.66 17.48 5.16
N ASP A 161 1.07 17.02 6.25
CA ASP A 161 1.61 17.19 7.62
C ASP A 161 2.96 16.45 7.76
N ALA A 162 3.18 15.37 6.99
CA ALA A 162 4.43 14.63 6.91
C ALA A 162 5.44 15.17 5.85
N GLY A 163 5.15 16.30 5.19
CA GLY A 163 6.02 16.87 4.16
C GLY A 163 5.95 16.18 2.80
N LEU A 164 4.87 15.45 2.53
CA LEU A 164 4.61 14.78 1.25
C LEU A 164 3.62 15.61 0.40
N ALA A 165 4.02 15.99 -0.81
CA ALA A 165 3.18 16.66 -1.80
C ALA A 165 2.40 15.61 -2.61
N VAL A 166 1.08 15.56 -2.46
CA VAL A 166 0.20 14.66 -3.21
C VAL A 166 0.13 15.11 -4.67
N PHE A 167 0.38 14.20 -5.61
CA PHE A 167 0.35 14.47 -7.06
C PHE A 167 -0.61 13.56 -7.83
N ASP A 168 -1.04 12.43 -7.24
CA ASP A 168 -1.98 11.49 -7.86
C ASP A 168 -3.03 11.04 -6.85
N LEU A 169 -4.26 10.93 -7.31
CA LEU A 169 -5.38 10.32 -6.58
C LEU A 169 -6.26 9.58 -7.60
N THR A 170 -6.20 8.26 -7.56
CA THR A 170 -6.84 7.39 -8.54
C THR A 170 -7.70 6.36 -7.83
N GLY A 171 -8.96 6.26 -8.22
CA GLY A 171 -9.89 5.27 -7.71
C GLY A 171 -9.66 3.90 -8.33
N MET A 172 -9.97 2.86 -7.57
CA MET A 172 -10.01 1.48 -8.05
C MET A 172 -11.40 0.91 -7.85
N THR A 173 -12.05 0.51 -8.93
CA THR A 173 -13.39 -0.06 -8.94
C THR A 173 -13.35 -1.52 -9.38
N TYR A 174 -14.28 -2.32 -8.86
CA TYR A 174 -14.47 -3.72 -9.25
C TYR A 174 -15.85 -3.90 -9.87
N ASN A 175 -15.90 -4.47 -11.07
CA ASN A 175 -17.16 -4.89 -11.70
C ASN A 175 -17.39 -6.38 -11.39
N PRO A 176 -18.38 -6.74 -10.54
CA PRO A 176 -18.59 -8.13 -10.13
C PRO A 176 -19.13 -9.02 -11.27
N PHE A 177 -19.80 -8.45 -12.26
CA PHE A 177 -20.33 -9.19 -13.40
C PHE A 177 -19.24 -9.57 -14.39
N ALA A 178 -18.37 -8.62 -14.71
CA ALA A 178 -17.23 -8.87 -15.62
C ALA A 178 -16.00 -9.45 -14.88
N LYS A 179 -15.97 -9.42 -13.54
CA LYS A 179 -14.82 -9.78 -12.68
C LYS A 179 -13.56 -9.01 -13.03
N ILE A 180 -13.71 -7.72 -13.36
CA ILE A 180 -12.61 -6.85 -13.81
C ILE A 180 -12.45 -5.69 -12.82
N TYR A 181 -11.19 -5.44 -12.43
CA TYR A 181 -10.79 -4.22 -11.74
C TYR A 181 -10.42 -3.14 -12.77
N SER A 182 -10.77 -1.91 -12.48
CA SER A 182 -10.46 -0.74 -13.32
C SER A 182 -9.93 0.41 -12.47
N LEU A 183 -9.02 1.20 -13.04
CA LEU A 183 -8.58 2.46 -12.45
C LEU A 183 -9.33 3.62 -13.11
N GLY A 184 -9.68 4.63 -12.30
CA GLY A 184 -10.45 5.77 -12.78
C GLY A 184 -10.53 6.91 -11.76
N ARG A 185 -11.46 7.84 -11.98
CA ARG A 185 -11.67 9.01 -11.10
C ARG A 185 -12.57 8.72 -9.90
N ASP A 186 -13.28 7.59 -9.90
CA ASP A 186 -14.21 7.22 -8.83
C ASP A 186 -13.41 6.66 -7.63
N VAL A 187 -13.20 7.50 -6.63
CA VAL A 187 -12.49 7.17 -5.37
C VAL A 187 -13.44 6.73 -4.25
N ASP A 188 -14.69 6.43 -4.56
CA ASP A 188 -15.70 6.18 -3.54
C ASP A 188 -15.49 4.88 -2.76
N VAL A 189 -14.87 3.86 -3.32
CA VAL A 189 -14.69 2.57 -2.61
C VAL A 189 -13.24 2.36 -2.22
N ASN A 190 -12.37 2.13 -3.18
CA ASN A 190 -10.94 1.94 -2.95
C ASN A 190 -10.16 2.96 -3.80
N TYR A 191 -9.04 3.45 -3.29
CA TYR A 191 -8.24 4.42 -4.01
C TYR A 191 -6.74 4.23 -3.77
N LEU A 192 -5.96 4.72 -4.74
CA LEU A 192 -4.51 4.89 -4.65
C LEU A 192 -4.20 6.38 -4.53
N LEU A 193 -3.19 6.70 -3.75
CA LEU A 193 -2.67 8.05 -3.60
C LEU A 193 -1.16 8.02 -3.82
N GLY A 194 -0.68 8.85 -4.75
CA GLY A 194 0.74 9.08 -5.00
C GLY A 194 1.18 10.42 -4.42
N ALA A 195 2.30 10.41 -3.69
CA ALA A 195 2.88 11.60 -3.09
C ALA A 195 4.40 11.63 -3.30
N ARG A 196 4.98 12.81 -3.24
CA ARG A 196 6.43 13.06 -3.39
C ARG A 196 6.95 13.76 -2.14
N ARG A 197 8.09 13.34 -1.63
CA ARG A 197 8.80 14.05 -0.56
C ARG A 197 9.46 15.31 -1.12
N GLY A 198 9.21 16.45 -0.48
CA GLY A 198 9.88 17.71 -0.79
C GLY A 198 11.37 17.68 -0.47
#